data_1833a6c8af4fd477a2552a2c3a0da12d
#
_entry.id   1833a6c8af4fd477a2552a2c3a0da12d
#
_cell.length_a   1.000
_cell.length_b   1.000
_cell.length_c   1.000
_cell.angle_alpha   90.00
_cell.angle_beta   90.00
_cell.angle_gamma   90.00
#
_symmetry.space_group_name_H-M   'P 1'
#
loop_
_entity.id
_entity.type
_entity.pdbx_description
1 polymer ?
#
loop_
_entity_poly.entity_id
_entity_poly.type
_entity_poly.pdbx_seq_one_letter_code
_entity_poly.pdbx_strand_id
1 'polypeptide(L)'
;MEDFSILIGGKAGDGIRQIGGLVAGLLGKLGYHVFFWDDYPSLIRGGHNFSLIRACRCMIQANTSDVDLIVALNEDTVKNHSWRLKPGGTIVFDADAFQAEGLGMKFTSIVKDAGGKPIMRNTAAFATIGKMLGLKWDVLEELVKSSFKKETEINLAIAKAAYEQAGEGKLKIESGPAEPLPLMTGNEAIALGAVAAGLDLYIAYPMTPSTSILHFLAAHEEELGVVTYHPENEIAAAVTAIGAAYAGARTMVGSAGGGFALMAEAVSLAAQSESPVVFVVSQRPGPSTGVPTYTTQGDLNFVLNAGHGEFLRFVVAPGDVNEAFELTGLAVNMAWTYQIPAFVLSDKCLSESTYCFETAGEAAKKEQALFWDGKGEYKRYLHTDDGISPLAFPGRQGAVVKGTSYEHDEYGITTELPEAIAAMQEKRMKKRARLVEDVDKLQAVKTYGSPDSDTAILTWGSTKGACVEVAEALGIRVIQPVILEPFPTDALKAALEGVKRIIGVEVNVTGCLAGLAACRGIEVNERILKYDGRHFTVDELKKKVEGVMR
;
A
#
# COMPACT_ATOMS: atom_id res chain seq x y z
N MET A 1 23.45 17.40 3.97
CA MET A 1 23.47 15.91 3.83
C MET A 1 22.28 15.55 2.98
N GLU A 2 22.50 14.81 1.92
CA GLU A 2 21.49 14.53 0.90
C GLU A 2 20.65 13.27 1.18
N ASP A 3 21.21 12.24 1.84
CA ASP A 3 20.56 10.99 2.22
C ASP A 3 20.93 10.62 3.66
N PHE A 4 19.92 10.44 4.52
CA PHE A 4 20.10 10.09 5.93
C PHE A 4 18.90 9.35 6.50
N SER A 5 19.11 8.63 7.60
CA SER A 5 18.10 7.83 8.26
C SER A 5 18.03 8.11 9.75
N ILE A 6 16.82 8.15 10.31
CA ILE A 6 16.53 8.38 11.72
C ILE A 6 15.71 7.21 12.24
N LEU A 7 16.13 6.61 13.34
CA LEU A 7 15.35 5.62 14.07
C LEU A 7 14.84 6.21 15.37
N ILE A 8 13.56 6.07 15.66
CA ILE A 8 12.92 6.50 16.89
C ILE A 8 12.30 5.28 17.55
N GLY A 9 12.70 4.95 18.76
CA GLY A 9 12.19 3.75 19.42
C GLY A 9 11.73 3.99 20.86
N GLY A 10 10.79 3.14 21.32
CA GLY A 10 10.19 3.21 22.64
C GLY A 10 9.21 2.08 22.92
N LYS A 11 8.38 2.22 23.94
CA LYS A 11 7.31 1.26 24.28
C LYS A 11 6.01 1.59 23.55
N ALA A 12 5.15 0.60 23.40
CA ALA A 12 3.78 0.84 22.99
C ALA A 12 3.10 1.87 23.93
N GLY A 13 2.56 2.95 23.35
CA GLY A 13 1.98 4.07 24.08
C GLY A 13 2.91 5.27 24.29
N ASP A 14 4.20 5.17 23.96
CA ASP A 14 5.13 6.31 23.98
C ASP A 14 4.93 7.26 22.76
N GLY A 15 4.00 6.96 21.85
CA GLY A 15 3.67 7.80 20.70
C GLY A 15 4.75 7.81 19.60
N ILE A 16 5.49 6.72 19.45
CA ILE A 16 6.60 6.59 18.51
C ILE A 16 6.16 6.94 17.08
N ARG A 17 5.05 6.36 16.61
CA ARG A 17 4.49 6.66 15.29
C ARG A 17 4.16 8.15 15.11
N GLN A 18 3.67 8.81 16.17
CA GLN A 18 3.35 10.23 16.12
C GLN A 18 4.61 11.09 15.93
N ILE A 19 5.69 10.77 16.67
CA ILE A 19 6.98 11.49 16.49
C ILE A 19 7.50 11.24 15.07
N GLY A 20 7.48 9.99 14.62
CA GLY A 20 7.90 9.61 13.27
C GLY A 20 7.14 10.38 12.19
N GLY A 21 5.82 10.45 12.29
CA GLY A 21 4.98 11.21 11.36
C GLY A 21 5.25 12.71 11.37
N LEU A 22 5.52 13.31 12.55
CA LEU A 22 5.91 14.73 12.66
C LEU A 22 7.26 14.99 11.99
N VAL A 23 8.24 14.11 12.20
CA VAL A 23 9.58 14.23 11.57
C VAL A 23 9.46 14.04 10.06
N ALA A 24 8.73 13.04 9.60
CA ALA A 24 8.46 12.82 8.19
C ALA A 24 7.78 14.04 7.53
N GLY A 25 6.72 14.56 8.17
CA GLY A 25 6.02 15.76 7.72
C GLY A 25 6.90 17.01 7.67
N LEU A 26 7.80 17.18 8.65
CA LEU A 26 8.80 18.23 8.64
C LEU A 26 9.73 18.11 7.42
N LEU A 27 10.27 16.92 7.18
CA LEU A 27 11.22 16.66 6.08
C LEU A 27 10.55 16.84 4.71
N GLY A 28 9.30 16.37 4.54
CA GLY A 28 8.50 16.61 3.34
C GLY A 28 8.26 18.11 3.08
N LYS A 29 7.94 18.90 4.12
CA LYS A 29 7.82 20.36 4.01
C LYS A 29 9.12 21.05 3.61
N LEU A 30 10.27 20.47 3.94
CA LEU A 30 11.57 20.95 3.54
C LEU A 30 12.01 20.43 2.15
N GLY A 31 11.12 19.73 1.42
CA GLY A 31 11.36 19.22 0.07
C GLY A 31 12.29 18.00 0.03
N TYR A 32 12.34 17.22 1.09
CA TYR A 32 12.98 15.91 1.07
C TYR A 32 11.97 14.83 0.67
N HIS A 33 12.36 13.91 -0.19
CA HIS A 33 11.66 12.65 -0.34
C HIS A 33 11.82 11.84 0.93
N VAL A 34 10.73 11.26 1.39
CA VAL A 34 10.67 10.53 2.66
C VAL A 34 10.13 9.14 2.43
N PHE A 35 10.77 8.16 3.02
CA PHE A 35 10.21 6.83 3.26
C PHE A 35 10.15 6.58 4.76
N PHE A 36 8.93 6.40 5.29
CA PHE A 36 8.69 6.23 6.71
C PHE A 36 8.00 4.88 6.97
N TRP A 37 8.65 4.03 7.76
CA TRP A 37 8.23 2.70 8.17
C TRP A 37 8.04 2.61 9.67
N ASP A 38 6.91 1.99 10.10
CA ASP A 38 6.66 1.64 11.50
C ASP A 38 6.77 0.13 11.73
N ASP A 39 7.56 -0.26 12.72
CA ASP A 39 7.66 -1.63 13.22
C ASP A 39 7.06 -1.71 14.63
N TYR A 40 6.02 -2.49 14.78
CA TYR A 40 5.31 -2.67 16.03
C TYR A 40 4.78 -4.10 16.17
N PRO A 41 4.91 -4.73 17.36
CA PRO A 41 4.33 -6.03 17.59
C PRO A 41 2.81 -5.95 17.75
N SER A 42 2.12 -7.04 17.45
CA SER A 42 0.67 -7.16 17.64
C SER A 42 0.32 -7.36 19.12
N LEU A 43 0.66 -6.38 19.96
CA LEU A 43 0.44 -6.40 21.41
C LEU A 43 -0.34 -5.15 21.82
N ILE A 44 -1.33 -5.32 22.71
CA ILE A 44 -2.13 -4.20 23.23
C ILE A 44 -1.30 -3.30 24.16
N ARG A 45 -0.38 -3.87 24.93
CA ARG A 45 0.53 -3.16 25.84
C ARG A 45 1.88 -3.85 25.92
N GLY A 46 2.92 -3.04 26.10
CA GLY A 46 4.31 -3.52 26.13
C GLY A 46 4.87 -3.79 24.73
N GLY A 47 6.03 -4.44 24.69
CA GLY A 47 6.77 -4.64 23.45
C GLY A 47 7.58 -3.41 23.05
N HIS A 48 8.45 -3.61 22.09
CA HIS A 48 9.31 -2.57 21.53
C HIS A 48 8.74 -2.11 20.18
N ASN A 49 8.51 -0.82 20.05
CA ASN A 49 8.06 -0.19 18.80
C ASN A 49 9.18 0.72 18.30
N PHE A 50 9.36 0.81 17.00
CA PHE A 50 10.22 1.82 16.42
C PHE A 50 9.71 2.31 15.08
N SER A 51 10.03 3.56 14.79
CA SER A 51 9.83 4.20 13.49
C SER A 51 11.18 4.39 12.82
N LEU A 52 11.26 4.08 11.53
CA LEU A 52 12.44 4.27 10.71
C LEU A 52 12.10 5.25 9.58
N ILE A 53 12.78 6.39 9.54
CA ILE A 53 12.56 7.46 8.59
C ILE A 53 13.84 7.62 7.78
N ARG A 54 13.76 7.44 6.47
CA ARG A 54 14.82 7.83 5.53
C ARG A 54 14.38 9.04 4.76
N ALA A 55 15.28 9.98 4.55
CA ALA A 55 15.04 11.19 3.79
C ALA A 55 16.19 11.46 2.81
N CYS A 56 15.86 11.83 1.57
CA CYS A 56 16.80 12.15 0.51
C CYS A 56 16.31 13.31 -0.35
N ARG A 57 17.22 14.04 -0.98
CA ARG A 57 16.86 15.02 -2.03
C ARG A 57 16.47 14.36 -3.34
N CYS A 58 16.85 13.10 -3.56
CA CYS A 58 16.39 12.26 -4.65
C CYS A 58 15.19 11.41 -4.24
N MET A 59 14.47 10.88 -5.21
CA MET A 59 13.36 9.95 -4.95
C MET A 59 13.87 8.68 -4.27
N ILE A 60 13.22 8.31 -3.19
CA ILE A 60 13.46 7.08 -2.42
C ILE A 60 12.15 6.38 -2.11
N GLN A 61 12.18 5.05 -2.08
CA GLN A 61 10.99 4.23 -1.81
C GLN A 61 11.31 3.02 -0.90
N ALA A 62 12.49 3.01 -0.27
CA ALA A 62 12.91 1.95 0.64
C ALA A 62 13.86 2.48 1.72
N ASN A 63 13.98 1.71 2.80
CA ASN A 63 14.92 1.99 3.89
C ASN A 63 16.32 1.43 3.62
N THR A 64 17.29 1.99 4.34
CA THR A 64 18.61 1.40 4.57
C THR A 64 18.64 0.70 5.95
N SER A 65 19.56 -0.24 6.14
CA SER A 65 19.75 -0.89 7.44
C SER A 65 20.40 0.04 8.45
N ASP A 66 21.34 0.87 7.98
CA ASP A 66 22.14 1.78 8.80
C ASP A 66 21.42 3.12 8.99
N VAL A 67 21.60 3.73 10.17
CA VAL A 67 20.97 5.00 10.55
C VAL A 67 22.00 6.02 11.05
N ASP A 68 21.70 7.30 10.85
CA ASP A 68 22.54 8.42 11.27
C ASP A 68 22.21 8.91 12.68
N LEU A 69 20.94 8.74 13.10
CA LEU A 69 20.44 9.19 14.40
C LEU A 69 19.52 8.12 14.99
N ILE A 70 19.74 7.76 16.25
CA ILE A 70 18.82 6.95 17.05
C ILE A 70 18.27 7.81 18.18
N VAL A 71 16.95 7.87 18.31
CA VAL A 71 16.26 8.52 19.44
C VAL A 71 15.59 7.44 20.28
N ALA A 72 16.14 7.20 21.47
CA ALA A 72 15.74 6.12 22.35
C ALA A 72 14.92 6.64 23.56
N LEU A 73 13.62 6.34 23.58
CA LEU A 73 12.75 6.63 24.73
C LEU A 73 12.76 5.51 25.77
N ASN A 74 13.40 4.39 25.46
CA ASN A 74 13.63 3.27 26.38
C ASN A 74 14.97 2.57 26.09
N GLU A 75 15.45 1.80 27.05
CA GLU A 75 16.71 1.07 26.97
C GLU A 75 16.71 0.02 25.85
N ASP A 76 15.56 -0.63 25.59
CA ASP A 76 15.41 -1.65 24.54
C ASP A 76 15.72 -1.11 23.16
N THR A 77 15.47 0.18 22.92
CA THR A 77 15.84 0.84 21.66
C THR A 77 17.35 0.78 21.42
N VAL A 78 18.14 1.11 22.44
CA VAL A 78 19.59 1.06 22.33
C VAL A 78 20.08 -0.39 22.20
N LYS A 79 19.57 -1.31 23.02
CA LYS A 79 19.95 -2.73 22.97
C LYS A 79 19.68 -3.36 21.61
N ASN A 80 18.52 -3.04 21.03
CA ASN A 80 18.08 -3.68 19.79
C ASN A 80 18.64 -3.01 18.52
N HIS A 81 19.02 -1.72 18.57
CA HIS A 81 19.29 -0.95 17.35
C HIS A 81 20.64 -0.23 17.31
N SER A 82 21.44 -0.23 18.39
CA SER A 82 22.76 0.45 18.39
C SER A 82 23.70 -0.04 17.27
N TRP A 83 23.58 -1.30 16.88
CA TRP A 83 24.34 -1.89 15.78
C TRP A 83 24.06 -1.26 14.41
N ARG A 84 22.92 -0.57 14.25
CA ARG A 84 22.54 0.14 13.03
C ARG A 84 23.21 1.50 12.91
N LEU A 85 23.82 2.01 13.98
CA LEU A 85 24.35 3.34 13.98
C LEU A 85 25.59 3.44 13.07
N LYS A 86 25.54 4.32 12.08
CA LYS A 86 26.68 4.62 11.20
C LYS A 86 27.87 5.17 11.99
N PRO A 87 29.11 4.96 11.54
CA PRO A 87 30.26 5.64 12.09
C PRO A 87 30.06 7.17 12.12
N GLY A 88 30.18 7.78 13.30
CA GLY A 88 29.90 9.20 13.49
C GLY A 88 28.45 9.58 13.75
N GLY A 89 27.52 8.63 13.70
CA GLY A 89 26.12 8.81 14.09
C GLY A 89 25.97 9.11 15.59
N THR A 90 24.75 9.44 16.00
CA THR A 90 24.46 9.87 17.38
C THR A 90 23.29 9.09 17.95
N ILE A 91 23.40 8.67 19.21
CA ILE A 91 22.27 8.19 20.00
C ILE A 91 21.82 9.32 20.93
N VAL A 92 20.54 9.68 20.87
CA VAL A 92 19.88 10.54 21.85
C VAL A 92 19.00 9.64 22.72
N PHE A 93 19.08 9.78 24.04
CA PHE A 93 18.32 8.92 24.96
C PHE A 93 17.68 9.69 26.11
N ASP A 94 16.59 9.15 26.69
CA ASP A 94 15.93 9.73 27.86
C ASP A 94 16.76 9.43 29.12
N ALA A 95 17.60 10.39 29.56
CA ALA A 95 18.47 10.25 30.71
C ALA A 95 17.73 10.20 32.06
N ASP A 96 16.46 10.55 32.11
CA ASP A 96 15.62 10.35 33.29
C ASP A 96 15.18 8.87 33.45
N ALA A 97 15.19 8.10 32.35
CA ALA A 97 14.71 6.72 32.34
C ALA A 97 15.85 5.69 32.43
N PHE A 98 16.99 5.94 31.77
CA PHE A 98 18.11 5.00 31.71
C PHE A 98 19.41 5.73 31.32
N GLN A 99 20.55 5.00 31.33
CA GLN A 99 21.85 5.50 30.92
C GLN A 99 22.34 4.74 29.70
N ALA A 100 22.93 5.47 28.74
CA ALA A 100 23.54 4.92 27.54
C ALA A 100 24.71 5.81 27.08
N GLU A 101 25.50 5.32 26.14
CA GLU A 101 26.48 6.12 25.42
C GLU A 101 25.76 7.02 24.40
N GLY A 102 26.00 8.34 24.45
CA GLY A 102 25.35 9.30 23.56
C GLY A 102 24.94 10.60 24.25
N LEU A 103 23.97 11.29 23.66
CA LEU A 103 23.41 12.53 24.19
C LEU A 103 22.24 12.22 25.11
N GLY A 104 22.45 12.35 26.41
CA GLY A 104 21.38 12.21 27.41
C GLY A 104 20.50 13.45 27.49
N MET A 105 19.21 13.29 27.21
CA MET A 105 18.20 14.34 27.32
C MET A 105 17.24 14.02 28.48
N LYS A 106 16.89 15.01 29.29
CA LYS A 106 15.98 14.82 30.42
C LYS A 106 14.52 15.04 29.98
N PHE A 107 14.01 14.21 29.05
CA PHE A 107 12.68 14.39 28.48
C PHE A 107 11.56 14.40 29.50
N THR A 108 11.62 13.50 30.47
CA THR A 108 10.59 13.39 31.52
C THR A 108 10.61 14.62 32.45
N SER A 109 11.79 15.10 32.86
CA SER A 109 11.95 16.31 33.68
C SER A 109 11.46 17.56 32.93
N ILE A 110 11.87 17.77 31.68
CA ILE A 110 11.42 18.89 30.83
C ILE A 110 9.89 18.95 30.77
N VAL A 111 9.24 17.83 30.51
CA VAL A 111 7.77 17.77 30.45
C VAL A 111 7.13 18.09 31.79
N LYS A 112 7.67 17.56 32.88
CA LYS A 112 7.16 17.81 34.23
C LYS A 112 7.31 19.28 34.64
N ASP A 113 8.45 19.89 34.37
CA ASP A 113 8.75 21.28 34.71
C ASP A 113 7.85 22.28 33.95
N ALA A 114 7.44 21.92 32.73
CA ALA A 114 6.48 22.66 31.93
C ALA A 114 5.01 22.39 32.29
N GLY A 115 4.73 21.53 33.28
CA GLY A 115 3.37 21.13 33.65
C GLY A 115 2.67 20.26 32.59
N GLY A 116 3.43 19.59 31.74
CA GLY A 116 2.92 18.74 30.65
C GLY A 116 2.54 17.33 31.09
N LYS A 117 1.84 16.61 30.20
CA LYS A 117 1.47 15.19 30.38
C LYS A 117 2.61 14.28 29.89
N PRO A 118 2.76 13.05 30.44
CA PRO A 118 3.86 12.14 30.06
C PRO A 118 3.99 11.89 28.54
N ILE A 119 2.89 11.86 27.79
CA ILE A 119 2.91 11.69 26.34
C ILE A 119 3.61 12.85 25.60
N MET A 120 3.70 14.04 26.21
CA MET A 120 4.35 15.21 25.61
C MET A 120 5.89 15.08 25.55
N ARG A 121 6.47 13.96 26.05
CA ARG A 121 7.85 13.58 25.71
C ARG A 121 8.07 13.50 24.17
N ASN A 122 7.00 13.27 23.43
CA ASN A 122 7.00 13.31 21.97
C ASN A 122 7.43 14.69 21.43
N THR A 123 6.90 15.76 22.00
CA THR A 123 7.23 17.13 21.64
C THR A 123 8.70 17.45 21.96
N ALA A 124 9.17 16.98 23.14
CA ALA A 124 10.58 17.15 23.50
C ALA A 124 11.52 16.40 22.56
N ALA A 125 11.19 15.14 22.22
CA ALA A 125 11.97 14.33 21.28
C ALA A 125 11.98 14.96 19.87
N PHE A 126 10.82 15.42 19.38
CA PHE A 126 10.69 16.11 18.08
C PHE A 126 11.56 17.36 18.00
N ALA A 127 11.51 18.23 19.03
CA ALA A 127 12.31 19.45 19.06
C ALA A 127 13.83 19.14 19.14
N THR A 128 14.21 18.10 19.89
CA THR A 128 15.60 17.61 19.94
C THR A 128 16.06 17.13 18.56
N ILE A 129 15.26 16.33 17.85
CA ILE A 129 15.57 15.89 16.48
C ILE A 129 15.77 17.10 15.57
N GLY A 130 14.88 18.08 15.61
CA GLY A 130 15.00 19.29 14.81
C GLY A 130 16.30 20.05 15.08
N LYS A 131 16.71 20.17 16.35
CA LYS A 131 18.02 20.76 16.71
C LYS A 131 19.21 19.93 16.21
N MET A 132 19.12 18.61 16.34
CA MET A 132 20.14 17.67 15.84
C MET A 132 20.30 17.74 14.31
N LEU A 133 19.22 18.06 13.58
CA LEU A 133 19.21 18.30 12.14
C LEU A 133 19.70 19.70 11.74
N GLY A 134 20.02 20.56 12.71
CA GLY A 134 20.52 21.92 12.48
C GLY A 134 19.44 22.95 12.13
N LEU A 135 18.17 22.66 12.39
CA LEU A 135 17.06 23.59 12.15
C LEU A 135 17.08 24.73 13.15
N LYS A 136 16.72 25.93 12.70
CA LYS A 136 16.53 27.10 13.55
C LYS A 136 15.25 26.98 14.36
N TRP A 137 15.24 27.67 15.52
CA TRP A 137 14.08 27.63 16.42
C TRP A 137 12.79 28.16 15.77
N ASP A 138 12.86 29.22 15.01
CA ASP A 138 11.71 29.83 14.33
C ASP A 138 10.94 28.83 13.44
N VAL A 139 11.68 28.00 12.70
CA VAL A 139 11.09 26.92 11.87
C VAL A 139 10.40 25.88 12.74
N LEU A 140 11.03 25.43 13.82
CA LEU A 140 10.45 24.44 14.73
C LEU A 140 9.24 24.99 15.51
N GLU A 141 9.30 26.23 15.94
CA GLU A 141 8.19 26.92 16.63
C GLU A 141 6.92 26.92 15.79
N GLU A 142 7.03 27.28 14.52
CA GLU A 142 5.91 27.27 13.58
C GLU A 142 5.34 25.87 13.39
N LEU A 143 6.20 24.86 13.28
CA LEU A 143 5.78 23.47 13.15
C LEU A 143 5.09 22.95 14.40
N VAL A 144 5.61 23.26 15.58
CA VAL A 144 4.98 22.89 16.86
C VAL A 144 3.60 23.53 16.95
N LYS A 145 3.46 24.83 16.63
CA LYS A 145 2.16 25.54 16.62
C LYS A 145 1.16 24.90 15.64
N SER A 146 1.61 24.51 14.47
CA SER A 146 0.73 23.91 13.45
C SER A 146 0.34 22.46 13.78
N SER A 147 1.21 21.70 14.44
CA SER A 147 1.02 20.27 14.72
C SER A 147 0.27 19.99 16.03
N PHE A 148 0.45 20.84 17.05
CA PHE A 148 -0.14 20.64 18.38
C PHE A 148 -1.20 21.73 18.65
N LYS A 149 -2.41 21.55 18.10
CA LYS A 149 -3.53 22.48 18.29
C LYS A 149 -4.12 22.48 19.70
N LYS A 150 -3.90 21.42 20.49
CA LYS A 150 -4.30 21.33 21.89
C LYS A 150 -3.10 21.60 22.78
N GLU A 151 -3.29 22.38 23.85
CA GLU A 151 -2.25 22.70 24.83
C GLU A 151 -0.97 23.26 24.16
N THR A 152 -1.15 24.11 23.14
CA THR A 152 -0.08 24.65 22.28
C THR A 152 1.03 25.34 23.08
N GLU A 153 0.69 26.15 24.08
CA GLU A 153 1.64 26.89 24.91
C GLU A 153 2.54 25.94 25.73
N ILE A 154 1.96 24.85 26.28
CA ILE A 154 2.72 23.85 27.01
C ILE A 154 3.66 23.10 26.06
N ASN A 155 3.16 22.71 24.88
CA ASN A 155 4.00 22.04 23.86
C ASN A 155 5.14 22.95 23.38
N LEU A 156 4.90 24.24 23.22
CA LEU A 156 5.94 25.21 22.87
C LEU A 156 7.01 25.36 23.96
N ALA A 157 6.58 25.44 25.23
CA ALA A 157 7.52 25.50 26.35
C ALA A 157 8.39 24.25 26.44
N ILE A 158 7.79 23.06 26.29
CA ILE A 158 8.50 21.78 26.25
C ILE A 158 9.49 21.72 25.08
N ALA A 159 9.03 22.08 23.86
CA ALA A 159 9.84 22.06 22.66
C ALA A 159 11.04 23.00 22.80
N LYS A 160 10.83 24.23 23.32
CA LYS A 160 11.90 25.21 23.51
C LYS A 160 12.93 24.75 24.50
N ALA A 161 12.50 24.25 25.66
CA ALA A 161 13.40 23.72 26.68
C ALA A 161 14.25 22.54 26.16
N ALA A 162 13.63 21.62 25.40
CA ALA A 162 14.34 20.51 24.78
C ALA A 162 15.33 20.98 23.69
N TYR A 163 14.92 21.94 22.87
CA TYR A 163 15.78 22.53 21.84
C TYR A 163 17.01 23.25 22.43
N GLU A 164 16.83 24.00 23.53
CA GLU A 164 17.92 24.72 24.21
C GLU A 164 18.87 23.77 24.94
N GLN A 165 18.35 22.67 25.50
CA GLN A 165 19.17 21.65 26.17
C GLN A 165 19.93 20.77 25.17
N ALA A 166 19.37 20.52 23.98
CA ALA A 166 20.03 19.72 22.96
C ALA A 166 21.25 20.42 22.41
N GLY A 167 22.38 19.73 22.37
CA GLY A 167 23.57 20.20 21.68
C GLY A 167 23.40 20.30 20.18
N GLU A 168 24.33 20.93 19.50
CA GLU A 168 24.34 20.93 18.03
C GLU A 168 24.61 19.52 17.49
N GLY A 169 23.72 19.08 16.60
CA GLY A 169 23.86 17.80 15.90
C GLY A 169 24.93 17.85 14.82
N LYS A 170 25.49 16.69 14.52
CA LYS A 170 26.41 16.51 13.39
C LYS A 170 25.67 16.46 12.05
N LEU A 171 24.37 16.12 12.07
CA LEU A 171 23.48 16.08 10.93
C LEU A 171 22.99 17.50 10.63
N LYS A 172 23.56 18.14 9.60
CA LYS A 172 23.05 19.43 9.14
C LYS A 172 22.32 19.23 7.82
N ILE A 173 21.00 19.39 7.84
CA ILE A 173 20.17 19.36 6.64
C ILE A 173 20.07 20.75 6.03
N GLU A 174 19.87 20.82 4.73
CA GLU A 174 19.58 22.06 4.04
C GLU A 174 18.13 22.46 4.30
N SER A 175 17.93 23.65 4.85
CA SER A 175 16.61 24.24 5.15
C SER A 175 16.24 25.40 4.21
N GLY A 176 16.75 25.37 2.96
CA GLY A 176 16.43 26.39 1.95
C GLY A 176 14.99 26.29 1.44
N PRO A 177 14.53 27.31 0.68
CA PRO A 177 13.21 27.24 0.07
C PRO A 177 13.14 26.05 -0.90
N ALA A 178 12.21 25.13 -0.67
CA ALA A 178 11.93 23.98 -1.50
C ALA A 178 10.42 23.82 -1.61
N GLU A 179 9.96 23.23 -2.70
CA GLU A 179 8.55 22.86 -2.84
C GLU A 179 8.23 21.75 -1.83
N PRO A 180 7.19 21.93 -0.98
CA PRO A 180 6.76 20.88 -0.07
C PRO A 180 6.27 19.65 -0.83
N LEU A 181 6.74 18.48 -0.42
CA LEU A 181 6.28 17.20 -0.95
C LEU A 181 5.16 16.65 -0.06
N PRO A 182 3.95 16.42 -0.58
CA PRO A 182 2.88 15.81 0.17
C PRO A 182 3.22 14.37 0.52
N LEU A 183 2.84 13.96 1.74
CA LEU A 183 3.08 12.62 2.24
C LEU A 183 1.77 11.84 2.31
N MET A 184 1.81 10.57 1.94
CA MET A 184 0.65 9.68 1.90
C MET A 184 1.05 8.24 2.24
N THR A 185 0.16 7.51 2.90
CA THR A 185 0.29 6.05 3.03
C THR A 185 -0.31 5.34 1.82
N GLY A 186 0.11 4.08 1.57
CA GLY A 186 -0.47 3.29 0.49
C GLY A 186 -1.97 3.09 0.63
N ASN A 187 -2.49 2.94 1.85
CA ASN A 187 -3.93 2.80 2.09
C ASN A 187 -4.72 4.10 1.81
N GLU A 188 -4.15 5.26 2.11
CA GLU A 188 -4.75 6.55 1.72
C GLU A 188 -4.76 6.71 0.20
N ALA A 189 -3.67 6.31 -0.48
CA ALA A 189 -3.59 6.33 -1.93
C ALA A 189 -4.61 5.37 -2.59
N ILE A 190 -4.77 4.15 -2.06
CA ILE A 190 -5.81 3.19 -2.49
C ILE A 190 -7.21 3.82 -2.32
N ALA A 191 -7.48 4.43 -1.16
CA ALA A 191 -8.76 5.08 -0.88
C ALA A 191 -9.05 6.18 -1.89
N LEU A 192 -8.11 7.11 -2.08
CA LEU A 192 -8.27 8.26 -2.98
C LEU A 192 -8.33 7.84 -4.45
N GLY A 193 -7.59 6.82 -4.87
CA GLY A 193 -7.68 6.26 -6.22
C GLY A 193 -9.05 5.69 -6.53
N ALA A 194 -9.66 4.97 -5.57
CA ALA A 194 -11.02 4.48 -5.69
C ALA A 194 -12.05 5.62 -5.76
N VAL A 195 -11.90 6.65 -4.91
CA VAL A 195 -12.75 7.86 -4.91
C VAL A 195 -12.67 8.58 -6.25
N ALA A 196 -11.48 8.77 -6.81
CA ALA A 196 -11.27 9.40 -8.11
C ALA A 196 -12.00 8.65 -9.24
N ALA A 197 -12.08 7.32 -9.14
CA ALA A 197 -12.85 6.48 -10.05
C ALA A 197 -14.34 6.38 -9.70
N GLY A 198 -14.80 7.15 -8.71
CA GLY A 198 -16.22 7.28 -8.34
C GLY A 198 -16.72 6.21 -7.40
N LEU A 199 -15.92 5.79 -6.42
CA LEU A 199 -16.36 4.93 -5.32
C LEU A 199 -17.53 5.59 -4.58
N ASP A 200 -18.62 4.84 -4.38
CA ASP A 200 -19.79 5.29 -3.62
C ASP A 200 -19.80 4.70 -2.20
N LEU A 201 -19.32 3.46 -2.03
CA LEU A 201 -19.42 2.73 -0.77
C LEU A 201 -18.19 1.86 -0.52
N TYR A 202 -17.54 2.06 0.63
CA TYR A 202 -16.49 1.20 1.15
C TYR A 202 -16.99 0.37 2.32
N ILE A 203 -16.79 -0.95 2.27
CA ILE A 203 -17.29 -1.89 3.27
C ILE A 203 -16.15 -2.74 3.76
N ALA A 204 -15.90 -2.76 5.08
CA ALA A 204 -14.85 -3.61 5.64
C ALA A 204 -15.10 -4.00 7.09
N TYR A 205 -14.77 -5.25 7.43
CA TYR A 205 -14.47 -5.63 8.80
C TYR A 205 -12.99 -5.35 9.06
N PRO A 206 -12.62 -4.62 10.12
CA PRO A 206 -11.26 -4.16 10.34
C PRO A 206 -10.24 -5.30 10.47
N MET A 207 -9.31 -5.39 9.54
CA MET A 207 -8.20 -6.35 9.59
C MET A 207 -6.90 -5.69 9.14
N THR A 208 -5.89 -5.66 10.03
CA THR A 208 -4.56 -5.14 9.72
C THR A 208 -3.93 -5.95 8.59
N PRO A 209 -3.30 -5.31 7.56
CA PRO A 209 -3.02 -3.89 7.46
C PRO A 209 -4.05 -3.05 6.67
N SER A 210 -5.17 -3.59 6.21
CA SER A 210 -6.16 -2.83 5.40
C SER A 210 -7.02 -1.84 6.21
N THR A 211 -7.03 -1.95 7.54
CA THR A 211 -7.95 -1.19 8.43
C THR A 211 -7.90 0.32 8.23
N SER A 212 -6.74 0.89 7.91
CA SER A 212 -6.60 2.35 7.78
C SER A 212 -7.31 2.91 6.53
N ILE A 213 -7.67 2.08 5.53
CA ILE A 213 -8.56 2.49 4.43
C ILE A 213 -9.92 2.90 5.01
N LEU A 214 -10.52 2.04 5.87
CA LEU A 214 -11.79 2.30 6.52
C LEU A 214 -11.73 3.57 7.38
N HIS A 215 -10.68 3.71 8.19
CA HIS A 215 -10.52 4.86 9.07
C HIS A 215 -10.36 6.17 8.29
N PHE A 216 -9.59 6.16 7.21
CA PHE A 216 -9.38 7.32 6.35
C PHE A 216 -10.68 7.76 5.68
N LEU A 217 -11.39 6.84 5.02
CA LEU A 217 -12.64 7.14 4.35
C LEU A 217 -13.73 7.58 5.34
N ALA A 218 -13.84 6.92 6.51
CA ALA A 218 -14.79 7.31 7.55
C ALA A 218 -14.52 8.71 8.14
N ALA A 219 -13.25 9.12 8.21
CA ALA A 219 -12.89 10.45 8.69
C ALA A 219 -13.21 11.56 7.66
N HIS A 220 -13.35 11.20 6.38
CA HIS A 220 -13.54 12.13 5.26
C HIS A 220 -14.82 11.87 4.45
N GLU A 221 -15.81 11.16 5.00
CA GLU A 221 -17.06 10.79 4.29
C GLU A 221 -17.75 11.96 3.62
N GLU A 222 -17.93 13.07 4.36
CA GLU A 222 -18.61 14.27 3.86
C GLU A 222 -17.80 14.95 2.75
N GLU A 223 -16.48 15.04 2.91
CA GLU A 223 -15.58 15.70 1.96
C GLU A 223 -15.46 14.90 0.65
N LEU A 224 -15.34 13.57 0.76
CA LEU A 224 -15.14 12.69 -0.37
C LEU A 224 -16.44 12.18 -1.00
N GLY A 225 -17.58 12.35 -0.33
CA GLY A 225 -18.89 11.89 -0.80
C GLY A 225 -19.01 10.36 -0.85
N VAL A 226 -18.29 9.64 0.02
CA VAL A 226 -18.25 8.17 0.09
C VAL A 226 -18.87 7.73 1.40
N VAL A 227 -19.71 6.71 1.37
CA VAL A 227 -20.25 6.08 2.57
C VAL A 227 -19.33 4.95 3.01
N THR A 228 -19.08 4.82 4.32
CA THR A 228 -18.35 3.70 4.89
C THR A 228 -19.27 2.83 5.74
N TYR A 229 -19.08 1.51 5.66
CA TYR A 229 -19.87 0.57 6.44
C TYR A 229 -19.00 -0.52 7.07
N HIS A 230 -19.15 -0.67 8.39
CA HIS A 230 -18.45 -1.70 9.17
C HIS A 230 -19.44 -2.79 9.61
N PRO A 231 -19.54 -3.91 8.89
CA PRO A 231 -20.38 -5.05 9.25
C PRO A 231 -19.74 -5.94 10.31
N GLU A 232 -20.45 -6.98 10.74
CA GLU A 232 -20.03 -7.90 11.81
C GLU A 232 -18.87 -8.83 11.45
N ASN A 233 -18.59 -9.09 10.16
CA ASN A 233 -17.47 -9.92 9.68
C ASN A 233 -17.22 -9.72 8.17
N GLU A 234 -16.17 -10.39 7.66
CA GLU A 234 -15.76 -10.30 6.26
C GLU A 234 -16.77 -10.89 5.28
N ILE A 235 -17.50 -11.95 5.65
CA ILE A 235 -18.54 -12.55 4.79
C ILE A 235 -19.64 -11.51 4.56
N ALA A 236 -20.12 -10.89 5.62
CA ALA A 236 -21.13 -9.84 5.55
C ALA A 236 -20.63 -8.64 4.73
N ALA A 237 -19.34 -8.26 4.87
CA ALA A 237 -18.74 -7.19 4.09
C ALA A 237 -18.81 -7.47 2.58
N ALA A 238 -18.37 -8.65 2.15
CA ALA A 238 -18.33 -9.02 0.75
C ALA A 238 -19.74 -9.13 0.13
N VAL A 239 -20.66 -9.79 0.85
CA VAL A 239 -22.05 -9.95 0.33
C VAL A 239 -22.79 -8.62 0.30
N THR A 240 -22.58 -7.74 1.28
CA THR A 240 -23.15 -6.37 1.26
C THR A 240 -22.62 -5.57 0.07
N ALA A 241 -21.31 -5.68 -0.24
CA ALA A 241 -20.73 -5.01 -1.41
C ALA A 241 -21.35 -5.50 -2.73
N ILE A 242 -21.58 -6.80 -2.86
CA ILE A 242 -22.24 -7.37 -4.03
C ILE A 242 -23.69 -6.86 -4.16
N GLY A 243 -24.43 -6.83 -3.05
CA GLY A 243 -25.79 -6.29 -3.02
C GLY A 243 -25.86 -4.81 -3.38
N ALA A 244 -24.91 -4.02 -2.89
CA ALA A 244 -24.81 -2.59 -3.21
C ALA A 244 -24.38 -2.36 -4.68
N ALA A 245 -23.45 -3.15 -5.21
CA ALA A 245 -23.09 -3.12 -6.62
C ALA A 245 -24.26 -3.51 -7.53
N TYR A 246 -25.03 -4.53 -7.14
CA TYR A 246 -26.28 -4.89 -7.81
C TYR A 246 -27.30 -3.74 -7.81
N ALA A 247 -27.32 -2.94 -6.75
CA ALA A 247 -28.18 -1.75 -6.66
C ALA A 247 -27.62 -0.51 -7.39
N GLY A 248 -26.39 -0.58 -7.92
CA GLY A 248 -25.79 0.47 -8.73
C GLY A 248 -24.69 1.29 -8.06
N ALA A 249 -24.31 0.95 -6.81
CA ALA A 249 -23.21 1.63 -6.13
C ALA A 249 -21.86 1.04 -6.56
N ARG A 250 -20.86 1.92 -6.81
CA ARG A 250 -19.48 1.48 -6.96
C ARG A 250 -18.93 1.11 -5.59
N THR A 251 -18.55 -0.16 -5.43
CA THR A 251 -18.19 -0.72 -4.12
C THR A 251 -16.77 -1.25 -4.09
N MET A 252 -16.13 -1.08 -2.94
CA MET A 252 -14.84 -1.66 -2.63
C MET A 252 -14.85 -2.31 -1.25
N VAL A 253 -14.20 -3.46 -1.11
CA VAL A 253 -14.05 -4.21 0.15
C VAL A 253 -12.57 -4.38 0.44
N GLY A 254 -12.14 -4.21 1.69
CA GLY A 254 -10.74 -4.40 2.09
C GLY A 254 -10.56 -5.40 3.24
N SER A 255 -9.55 -6.25 3.12
CA SER A 255 -9.14 -7.17 4.19
C SER A 255 -7.66 -7.58 4.02
N ALA A 256 -7.18 -8.47 4.90
CA ALA A 256 -5.92 -9.22 4.72
C ALA A 256 -6.22 -10.64 4.21
N GLY A 257 -5.19 -11.43 3.87
CA GLY A 257 -5.36 -12.76 3.30
C GLY A 257 -6.27 -13.68 4.09
N GLY A 258 -6.20 -13.65 5.43
CA GLY A 258 -7.06 -14.46 6.30
C GLY A 258 -8.55 -14.07 6.21
N GLY A 259 -8.87 -12.78 6.18
CA GLY A 259 -10.26 -12.31 6.01
C GLY A 259 -10.74 -12.49 4.57
N PHE A 260 -9.86 -12.32 3.59
CA PHE A 260 -10.18 -12.61 2.19
C PHE A 260 -10.52 -14.10 1.97
N ALA A 261 -9.91 -15.00 2.75
CA ALA A 261 -10.27 -16.43 2.71
C ALA A 261 -11.75 -16.67 3.06
N LEU A 262 -12.33 -15.87 3.96
CA LEU A 262 -13.76 -15.92 4.27
C LEU A 262 -14.64 -15.32 3.15
N MET A 263 -14.09 -14.50 2.27
CA MET A 263 -14.79 -13.87 1.14
C MET A 263 -14.75 -14.73 -0.14
N ALA A 264 -14.03 -15.84 -0.16
CA ALA A 264 -13.74 -16.60 -1.39
C ALA A 264 -15.01 -17.06 -2.14
N GLU A 265 -16.06 -17.47 -1.43
CA GLU A 265 -17.35 -17.81 -2.03
C GLU A 265 -18.03 -16.58 -2.63
N ALA A 266 -17.99 -15.44 -1.94
CA ALA A 266 -18.58 -14.19 -2.41
C ALA A 266 -17.91 -13.69 -3.72
N VAL A 267 -16.63 -13.98 -3.94
CA VAL A 267 -15.97 -13.70 -5.24
C VAL A 267 -16.65 -14.46 -6.38
N SER A 268 -17.01 -15.73 -6.16
CA SER A 268 -17.75 -16.54 -7.14
C SER A 268 -19.15 -15.96 -7.39
N LEU A 269 -19.84 -15.52 -6.34
CA LEU A 269 -21.16 -14.89 -6.45
C LEU A 269 -21.06 -13.55 -7.23
N ALA A 270 -20.04 -12.74 -6.98
CA ALA A 270 -19.81 -11.51 -7.74
C ALA A 270 -19.63 -11.79 -9.24
N ALA A 271 -18.87 -12.84 -9.57
CA ALA A 271 -18.66 -13.27 -10.94
C ALA A 271 -19.94 -13.85 -11.58
N GLN A 272 -20.67 -14.72 -10.88
CA GLN A 272 -21.91 -15.34 -11.36
C GLN A 272 -23.01 -14.30 -11.62
N SER A 273 -23.18 -13.35 -10.71
CA SER A 273 -24.16 -12.27 -10.84
C SER A 273 -23.68 -11.11 -11.72
N GLU A 274 -22.45 -11.17 -12.22
CA GLU A 274 -21.77 -10.09 -12.95
C GLU A 274 -21.88 -8.74 -12.20
N SER A 275 -21.66 -8.78 -10.88
CA SER A 275 -21.69 -7.62 -10.00
C SER A 275 -20.28 -7.08 -9.82
N PRO A 276 -19.98 -5.83 -10.24
CA PRO A 276 -18.64 -5.27 -10.19
C PRO A 276 -18.25 -4.89 -8.75
N VAL A 277 -17.31 -5.61 -8.17
CA VAL A 277 -16.77 -5.34 -6.82
C VAL A 277 -15.26 -5.33 -6.88
N VAL A 278 -14.63 -4.37 -6.19
CA VAL A 278 -13.19 -4.34 -6.00
C VAL A 278 -12.83 -4.88 -4.62
N PHE A 279 -11.92 -5.85 -4.58
CA PHE A 279 -11.38 -6.45 -3.37
C PHE A 279 -9.95 -5.96 -3.16
N VAL A 280 -9.68 -5.30 -2.04
CA VAL A 280 -8.32 -4.93 -1.62
C VAL A 280 -7.81 -6.01 -0.67
N VAL A 281 -6.73 -6.67 -1.04
CA VAL A 281 -6.06 -7.66 -0.21
C VAL A 281 -4.71 -7.11 0.22
N SER A 282 -4.64 -6.62 1.47
CA SER A 282 -3.41 -6.13 2.08
C SER A 282 -2.71 -7.29 2.78
N GLN A 283 -1.67 -7.82 2.15
CA GLN A 283 -0.99 -9.05 2.57
C GLN A 283 -0.19 -8.89 3.86
N ARG A 284 -0.23 -9.91 4.69
CA ARG A 284 0.59 -10.09 5.89
C ARG A 284 0.99 -11.56 6.03
N PRO A 285 2.09 -11.89 6.76
CA PRO A 285 2.51 -13.28 6.88
C PRO A 285 1.42 -14.18 7.47
N GLY A 286 1.07 -15.23 6.71
CA GLY A 286 0.26 -16.35 7.13
C GLY A 286 1.12 -17.61 7.33
N PRO A 287 0.48 -18.80 7.42
CA PRO A 287 -0.94 -19.09 7.33
C PRO A 287 -1.73 -18.69 8.58
N SER A 288 -3.08 -18.68 8.48
CA SER A 288 -4.01 -18.24 9.54
C SER A 288 -3.73 -16.78 9.97
N THR A 289 -3.77 -16.47 11.25
CA THR A 289 -3.47 -15.12 11.76
C THR A 289 -2.01 -14.72 11.50
N GLY A 290 -1.09 -15.68 11.53
CA GLY A 290 0.33 -15.48 11.25
C GLY A 290 0.96 -14.37 12.08
N VAL A 291 1.56 -13.39 11.40
CA VAL A 291 2.21 -12.23 12.04
C VAL A 291 1.52 -10.93 11.58
N PRO A 292 0.48 -10.44 12.28
CA PRO A 292 -0.49 -9.47 11.75
C PRO A 292 0.09 -8.13 11.32
N THR A 293 1.17 -7.67 11.95
CA THR A 293 1.74 -6.33 11.78
C THR A 293 3.00 -6.31 10.93
N TYR A 294 3.23 -7.37 10.17
CA TYR A 294 4.42 -7.54 9.33
C TYR A 294 4.06 -7.79 7.86
N THR A 295 5.05 -7.70 6.97
CA THR A 295 4.81 -7.73 5.52
C THR A 295 5.15 -9.07 4.89
N THR A 296 4.42 -9.41 3.83
CA THR A 296 4.69 -10.52 2.91
C THR A 296 4.01 -10.29 1.57
N GLN A 297 4.43 -11.04 0.55
CA GLN A 297 3.78 -11.13 -0.77
C GLN A 297 3.33 -12.57 -1.04
N GLY A 298 2.67 -13.20 -0.04
CA GLY A 298 2.34 -14.64 -0.04
C GLY A 298 0.98 -15.00 -0.65
N ASP A 299 0.11 -14.03 -0.89
CA ASP A 299 -1.29 -14.29 -1.27
C ASP A 299 -1.56 -14.19 -2.79
N LEU A 300 -0.53 -13.97 -3.64
CA LEU A 300 -0.70 -13.84 -5.09
C LEU A 300 -1.44 -15.04 -5.69
N ASN A 301 -0.95 -16.26 -5.47
CA ASN A 301 -1.57 -17.46 -6.01
C ASN A 301 -3.00 -17.67 -5.47
N PHE A 302 -3.24 -17.27 -4.23
CA PHE A 302 -4.57 -17.33 -3.63
C PHE A 302 -5.53 -16.35 -4.31
N VAL A 303 -5.15 -15.10 -4.51
CA VAL A 303 -5.98 -14.09 -5.20
C VAL A 303 -6.27 -14.49 -6.65
N LEU A 304 -5.28 -15.03 -7.36
CA LEU A 304 -5.44 -15.48 -8.74
C LEU A 304 -6.41 -16.67 -8.88
N ASN A 305 -6.59 -17.48 -7.83
CA ASN A 305 -7.38 -18.72 -7.88
C ASN A 305 -8.55 -18.76 -6.88
N ALA A 306 -8.79 -17.71 -6.10
CA ALA A 306 -9.86 -17.67 -5.12
C ALA A 306 -11.24 -17.70 -5.79
N GLY A 307 -12.19 -18.35 -5.14
CA GLY A 307 -13.51 -18.64 -5.67
C GLY A 307 -13.56 -19.95 -6.46
N HIS A 308 -14.73 -20.57 -6.49
CA HIS A 308 -14.99 -21.80 -7.24
C HIS A 308 -15.66 -21.49 -8.58
N GLY A 309 -15.52 -22.38 -9.54
CA GLY A 309 -16.00 -22.20 -10.92
C GLY A 309 -15.00 -21.42 -11.78
N GLU A 310 -15.36 -21.22 -13.05
CA GLU A 310 -14.54 -20.56 -14.05
C GLU A 310 -15.09 -19.18 -14.36
N PHE A 311 -14.30 -18.14 -14.09
CA PHE A 311 -14.68 -16.76 -14.32
C PHE A 311 -13.45 -15.84 -14.51
N LEU A 312 -13.69 -14.68 -15.09
CA LEU A 312 -12.66 -13.65 -15.29
C LEU A 312 -12.52 -12.79 -14.04
N ARG A 313 -11.30 -12.32 -13.83
CA ARG A 313 -10.95 -11.32 -12.82
C ARG A 313 -9.92 -10.35 -13.35
N PHE A 314 -9.79 -9.21 -12.69
CA PHE A 314 -8.74 -8.24 -12.97
C PHE A 314 -7.89 -8.05 -11.71
N VAL A 315 -6.56 -8.19 -11.80
CA VAL A 315 -5.67 -8.13 -10.62
C VAL A 315 -4.53 -7.17 -10.89
N VAL A 316 -4.38 -6.19 -9.99
CA VAL A 316 -3.26 -5.23 -9.99
C VAL A 316 -2.46 -5.33 -8.70
N ALA A 317 -1.16 -5.03 -8.78
CA ALA A 317 -0.26 -5.02 -7.63
C ALA A 317 0.64 -3.76 -7.67
N PRO A 318 0.22 -2.67 -7.02
CA PRO A 318 0.99 -1.44 -6.95
C PRO A 318 2.27 -1.61 -6.11
N GLY A 319 3.34 -0.93 -6.52
CA GLY A 319 4.63 -0.94 -5.83
C GLY A 319 4.91 0.31 -4.98
N ASP A 320 4.18 1.40 -5.18
CA ASP A 320 4.28 2.64 -4.40
C ASP A 320 2.93 3.37 -4.34
N VAL A 321 2.89 4.54 -3.69
CA VAL A 321 1.65 5.32 -3.48
C VAL A 321 1.06 5.89 -4.78
N ASN A 322 1.89 6.26 -5.76
CA ASN A 322 1.41 6.76 -7.05
C ASN A 322 0.72 5.62 -7.81
N GLU A 323 1.37 4.45 -7.86
CA GLU A 323 0.77 3.24 -8.43
C GLU A 323 -0.48 2.78 -7.66
N ALA A 324 -0.48 2.90 -6.33
CA ALA A 324 -1.64 2.55 -5.51
C ALA A 324 -2.86 3.41 -5.85
N PHE A 325 -2.66 4.71 -6.06
CA PHE A 325 -3.70 5.63 -6.52
C PHE A 325 -4.20 5.28 -7.93
N GLU A 326 -3.29 5.20 -8.90
CA GLU A 326 -3.62 4.96 -10.31
C GLU A 326 -4.27 3.60 -10.55
N LEU A 327 -3.65 2.54 -10.03
CA LEU A 327 -4.08 1.16 -10.27
C LEU A 327 -5.37 0.81 -9.51
N THR A 328 -5.63 1.45 -8.36
CA THR A 328 -6.94 1.27 -7.69
C THR A 328 -8.05 1.90 -8.50
N GLY A 329 -7.84 3.12 -9.02
CA GLY A 329 -8.79 3.75 -9.93
C GLY A 329 -9.03 2.90 -11.18
N LEU A 330 -7.98 2.36 -11.77
CA LEU A 330 -8.07 1.43 -12.89
C LEU A 330 -8.87 0.17 -12.52
N ALA A 331 -8.63 -0.43 -11.35
CA ALA A 331 -9.36 -1.62 -10.91
C ALA A 331 -10.87 -1.37 -10.76
N VAL A 332 -11.26 -0.19 -10.22
CA VAL A 332 -12.67 0.22 -10.16
C VAL A 332 -13.27 0.33 -11.56
N ASN A 333 -12.59 0.98 -12.48
CA ASN A 333 -13.06 1.15 -13.85
C ASN A 333 -13.17 -0.19 -14.59
N MET A 334 -12.16 -1.07 -14.49
CA MET A 334 -12.17 -2.39 -15.12
C MET A 334 -13.27 -3.29 -14.55
N ALA A 335 -13.50 -3.26 -13.22
CA ALA A 335 -14.61 -3.99 -12.62
C ALA A 335 -15.94 -3.57 -13.24
N TRP A 336 -16.18 -2.28 -13.39
CA TRP A 336 -17.45 -1.75 -13.91
C TRP A 336 -17.60 -1.88 -15.42
N THR A 337 -16.52 -1.69 -16.18
CA THR A 337 -16.53 -1.86 -17.64
C THR A 337 -16.83 -3.30 -18.02
N TYR A 338 -16.19 -4.26 -17.35
CA TYR A 338 -16.30 -5.68 -17.67
C TYR A 338 -17.32 -6.45 -16.81
N GLN A 339 -17.86 -5.83 -15.74
CA GLN A 339 -18.77 -6.48 -14.80
C GLN A 339 -18.15 -7.78 -14.25
N ILE A 340 -16.95 -7.65 -13.66
CA ILE A 340 -16.15 -8.74 -13.09
C ILE A 340 -15.60 -8.33 -11.74
N PRO A 341 -15.24 -9.26 -10.85
CA PRO A 341 -14.45 -8.94 -9.66
C PRO A 341 -13.06 -8.43 -10.03
N ALA A 342 -12.62 -7.35 -9.39
CA ALA A 342 -11.26 -6.82 -9.54
C ALA A 342 -10.55 -6.80 -8.19
N PHE A 343 -9.21 -6.85 -8.20
CA PHE A 343 -8.39 -6.99 -7.01
C PHE A 343 -7.25 -5.98 -7.02
N VAL A 344 -7.03 -5.34 -5.87
CA VAL A 344 -5.82 -4.58 -5.57
C VAL A 344 -5.02 -5.37 -4.55
N LEU A 345 -3.90 -5.92 -4.98
CA LEU A 345 -3.04 -6.76 -4.14
C LEU A 345 -1.90 -5.91 -3.58
N SER A 346 -2.11 -5.42 -2.36
CA SER A 346 -1.13 -4.66 -1.57
C SER A 346 -0.48 -5.56 -0.52
N ASP A 347 0.43 -5.01 0.25
CA ASP A 347 1.02 -5.65 1.43
C ASP A 347 1.25 -4.61 2.55
N LYS A 348 1.60 -5.05 3.76
CA LYS A 348 1.78 -4.15 4.90
C LYS A 348 2.84 -3.07 4.64
N CYS A 349 3.89 -3.37 3.87
CA CYS A 349 4.93 -2.40 3.57
C CYS A 349 4.35 -1.23 2.77
N LEU A 350 3.63 -1.49 1.68
CA LEU A 350 2.95 -0.44 0.94
C LEU A 350 1.81 0.19 1.73
N SER A 351 0.93 -0.64 2.32
CA SER A 351 -0.30 -0.19 2.95
C SER A 351 -0.10 0.84 4.06
N GLU A 352 0.92 0.66 4.90
CA GLU A 352 1.11 1.45 6.12
C GLU A 352 2.35 2.36 6.11
N SER A 353 3.31 2.17 5.20
CA SER A 353 4.43 3.08 5.06
C SER A 353 3.98 4.41 4.44
N THR A 354 4.68 5.47 4.83
CA THR A 354 4.44 6.80 4.26
C THR A 354 5.50 7.12 3.21
N TYR A 355 5.04 7.63 2.09
CA TYR A 355 5.85 8.03 0.94
C TYR A 355 5.54 9.47 0.54
N CYS A 356 6.43 10.08 -0.23
CA CYS A 356 6.06 11.27 -0.98
C CYS A 356 5.12 10.89 -2.12
N PHE A 357 4.03 11.64 -2.25
CA PHE A 357 3.04 11.48 -3.30
C PHE A 357 3.26 12.56 -4.36
N GLU A 358 3.50 12.14 -5.58
CA GLU A 358 3.65 13.02 -6.73
C GLU A 358 2.50 12.73 -7.69
N THR A 359 1.66 13.72 -7.93
CA THR A 359 0.60 13.61 -8.95
C THR A 359 1.23 13.70 -10.33
N ALA A 360 1.81 12.64 -10.81
CA ALA A 360 2.45 12.60 -12.13
C ALA A 360 1.53 12.09 -13.24
N GLY A 361 0.26 11.81 -12.97
CA GLY A 361 -0.63 11.20 -13.94
C GLY A 361 -2.00 11.87 -14.03
N GLU A 362 -2.68 11.66 -15.13
CA GLU A 362 -4.12 11.86 -15.18
C GLU A 362 -4.73 10.89 -14.15
N ALA A 363 -5.30 11.46 -13.08
CA ALA A 363 -6.06 10.68 -12.10
C ALA A 363 -6.97 9.71 -12.85
N ALA A 364 -7.10 8.48 -12.34
CA ALA A 364 -8.01 7.51 -12.91
C ALA A 364 -9.42 8.11 -12.98
N LYS A 365 -9.75 8.71 -14.10
CA LYS A 365 -11.05 9.34 -14.31
C LYS A 365 -12.11 8.27 -14.27
N LYS A 366 -13.25 8.57 -13.64
CA LYS A 366 -14.41 7.68 -13.63
C LYS A 366 -14.80 7.38 -15.07
N GLU A 367 -14.64 6.13 -15.49
CA GLU A 367 -15.15 5.65 -16.76
C GLU A 367 -16.62 5.27 -16.66
N GLN A 368 -17.36 5.45 -17.74
CA GLN A 368 -18.77 5.08 -17.77
C GLN A 368 -18.90 3.62 -18.18
N ALA A 369 -19.58 2.84 -17.35
CA ALA A 369 -20.04 1.51 -17.72
C ALA A 369 -21.10 1.60 -18.84
N LEU A 370 -21.34 0.50 -19.54
CA LEU A 370 -22.40 0.42 -20.51
C LEU A 370 -23.77 0.36 -19.81
N PHE A 371 -24.58 1.41 -19.97
CA PHE A 371 -25.91 1.46 -19.40
C PHE A 371 -26.99 1.23 -20.46
N TRP A 372 -28.11 0.60 -20.04
CA TRP A 372 -29.30 0.47 -20.87
C TRP A 372 -29.93 1.83 -21.14
N ASP A 373 -30.20 2.11 -22.40
CA ASP A 373 -30.71 3.39 -22.89
C ASP A 373 -32.22 3.62 -22.66
N GLY A 374 -32.91 2.62 -22.09
CA GLY A 374 -34.34 2.68 -21.84
C GLY A 374 -35.20 2.23 -23.00
N LYS A 375 -34.63 1.68 -24.07
CA LYS A 375 -35.37 1.24 -25.25
C LYS A 375 -35.44 -0.29 -25.32
N GLY A 376 -36.59 -0.77 -25.77
CA GLY A 376 -36.84 -2.21 -25.90
C GLY A 376 -36.99 -2.90 -24.55
N GLU A 377 -37.02 -4.22 -24.59
CA GLU A 377 -37.10 -5.06 -23.39
C GLU A 377 -35.74 -5.17 -22.73
N TYR A 378 -35.70 -4.97 -21.42
CA TYR A 378 -34.44 -5.07 -20.66
C TYR A 378 -34.09 -6.52 -20.34
N LYS A 379 -32.87 -6.92 -20.64
CA LYS A 379 -32.27 -8.20 -20.27
C LYS A 379 -30.96 -7.94 -19.52
N ARG A 380 -30.93 -8.30 -18.21
CA ARG A 380 -29.75 -8.05 -17.36
C ARG A 380 -28.49 -8.71 -17.90
N TYR A 381 -28.66 -9.87 -18.52
CA TYR A 381 -27.56 -10.71 -19.03
C TYR A 381 -27.65 -10.90 -20.55
N LEU A 382 -28.07 -9.85 -21.26
CA LEU A 382 -28.18 -9.84 -22.71
C LEU A 382 -26.90 -10.37 -23.36
N HIS A 383 -27.03 -11.33 -24.29
CA HIS A 383 -25.93 -11.78 -25.12
C HIS A 383 -25.50 -10.66 -26.08
N THR A 384 -24.23 -10.28 -26.00
CA THR A 384 -23.60 -9.29 -26.85
C THR A 384 -22.37 -9.89 -27.54
N ASP A 385 -21.83 -9.22 -28.53
CA ASP A 385 -20.65 -9.70 -29.26
C ASP A 385 -19.40 -9.79 -28.37
N ASP A 386 -19.27 -8.88 -27.38
CA ASP A 386 -18.16 -8.82 -26.42
C ASP A 386 -18.50 -9.41 -25.05
N GLY A 387 -19.73 -9.90 -24.84
CA GLY A 387 -20.20 -10.47 -23.59
C GLY A 387 -20.56 -9.47 -22.50
N ILE A 388 -20.47 -8.15 -22.76
CA ILE A 388 -20.77 -7.08 -21.80
C ILE A 388 -22.21 -6.62 -22.00
N SER A 389 -23.07 -6.90 -21.01
CA SER A 389 -24.49 -6.52 -21.08
C SER A 389 -24.72 -5.09 -20.58
N PRO A 390 -25.67 -4.34 -21.19
CA PRO A 390 -26.05 -3.02 -20.65
C PRO A 390 -26.64 -3.11 -19.25
N LEU A 391 -26.19 -2.26 -18.33
CA LEU A 391 -26.62 -2.23 -16.94
C LEU A 391 -27.88 -1.38 -16.76
N ALA A 392 -28.84 -1.89 -16.01
CA ALA A 392 -29.85 -1.11 -15.31
C ALA A 392 -29.95 -1.60 -13.86
N PHE A 393 -30.47 -0.77 -12.98
CA PHE A 393 -30.54 -1.06 -11.56
C PHE A 393 -31.99 -1.13 -11.07
N PRO A 394 -32.27 -1.82 -9.94
CA PRO A 394 -33.59 -1.85 -9.34
C PRO A 394 -34.20 -0.45 -9.18
N GLY A 395 -35.46 -0.29 -9.56
CA GLY A 395 -36.16 1.00 -9.58
C GLY A 395 -36.07 1.75 -10.92
N ARG A 396 -35.28 1.32 -11.88
CA ARG A 396 -35.27 1.92 -13.23
C ARG A 396 -36.57 1.59 -13.95
N GLN A 397 -37.32 2.62 -14.37
CA GLN A 397 -38.60 2.42 -15.11
C GLN A 397 -38.35 1.63 -16.41
N GLY A 398 -39.16 0.61 -16.61
CA GLY A 398 -39.08 -0.26 -17.79
C GLY A 398 -38.07 -1.40 -17.70
N ALA A 399 -37.25 -1.45 -16.65
CA ALA A 399 -36.32 -2.55 -16.42
C ALA A 399 -36.76 -3.45 -15.27
N VAL A 400 -36.92 -4.75 -15.55
CA VAL A 400 -37.02 -5.78 -14.50
C VAL A 400 -35.60 -6.32 -14.28
N VAL A 401 -34.97 -5.93 -13.16
CA VAL A 401 -33.60 -6.35 -12.83
C VAL A 401 -33.68 -7.56 -11.90
N LYS A 402 -33.15 -8.68 -12.35
CA LYS A 402 -33.12 -9.92 -11.57
C LYS A 402 -31.69 -10.48 -11.57
N GLY A 403 -31.16 -10.77 -10.39
CA GLY A 403 -29.92 -11.50 -10.18
C GLY A 403 -30.17 -12.80 -9.44
N THR A 404 -29.31 -13.78 -9.63
CA THR A 404 -29.36 -15.07 -8.96
C THR A 404 -27.95 -15.65 -8.81
N SER A 405 -27.79 -16.53 -7.83
CA SER A 405 -26.57 -17.33 -7.65
C SER A 405 -26.55 -18.60 -8.49
N TYR A 406 -27.70 -18.94 -9.09
CA TYR A 406 -27.84 -20.09 -10.00
C TYR A 406 -27.42 -19.72 -11.42
N GLU A 407 -27.19 -20.71 -12.26
CA GLU A 407 -27.11 -20.45 -13.70
C GLU A 407 -28.47 -19.98 -14.23
N HIS A 408 -28.47 -19.08 -15.21
CA HIS A 408 -29.62 -18.30 -15.59
C HIS A 408 -29.64 -17.97 -17.10
N ASP A 409 -30.78 -17.57 -17.57
CA ASP A 409 -30.97 -17.01 -18.90
C ASP A 409 -30.67 -15.50 -18.95
N GLU A 410 -30.88 -14.87 -20.09
CA GLU A 410 -30.64 -13.43 -20.29
C GLU A 410 -31.48 -12.53 -19.34
N TYR A 411 -32.59 -13.01 -18.81
CA TYR A 411 -33.45 -12.28 -17.88
C TYR A 411 -33.06 -12.49 -16.40
N GLY A 412 -32.08 -13.36 -16.12
CA GLY A 412 -31.74 -13.77 -14.77
C GLY A 412 -32.69 -14.81 -14.17
N ILE A 413 -33.42 -15.55 -15.01
CA ILE A 413 -34.27 -16.64 -14.60
C ILE A 413 -33.45 -17.92 -14.57
N THR A 414 -33.49 -18.62 -13.44
CA THR A 414 -32.76 -19.87 -13.23
C THR A 414 -33.09 -20.89 -14.31
N THR A 415 -32.09 -21.54 -14.86
CA THR A 415 -32.23 -22.57 -15.89
C THR A 415 -31.27 -23.73 -15.64
N GLU A 416 -31.72 -24.93 -16.05
CA GLU A 416 -30.92 -26.16 -16.08
C GLU A 416 -30.77 -26.70 -17.51
N LEU A 417 -31.23 -25.93 -18.52
CA LEU A 417 -31.12 -26.31 -19.92
C LEU A 417 -29.66 -26.24 -20.40
N PRO A 418 -29.10 -27.34 -20.95
CA PRO A 418 -27.69 -27.40 -21.35
C PRO A 418 -27.29 -26.30 -22.33
N GLU A 419 -28.14 -25.95 -23.27
CA GLU A 419 -27.88 -24.92 -24.28
C GLU A 419 -27.79 -23.52 -23.65
N ALA A 420 -28.65 -23.21 -22.67
CA ALA A 420 -28.65 -21.93 -21.97
C ALA A 420 -27.43 -21.83 -21.05
N ILE A 421 -27.07 -22.91 -20.37
CA ILE A 421 -25.86 -23.01 -19.53
C ILE A 421 -24.62 -22.74 -20.39
N ALA A 422 -24.46 -23.44 -21.51
CA ALA A 422 -23.32 -23.27 -22.39
C ALA A 422 -23.22 -21.82 -22.94
N ALA A 423 -24.33 -21.29 -23.42
CA ALA A 423 -24.40 -19.94 -23.96
C ALA A 423 -24.02 -18.87 -22.93
N MET A 424 -24.43 -19.01 -21.67
CA MET A 424 -24.10 -18.05 -20.60
C MET A 424 -22.66 -18.16 -20.15
N GLN A 425 -22.08 -19.36 -20.10
CA GLN A 425 -20.66 -19.57 -19.86
C GLN A 425 -19.82 -18.91 -20.98
N GLU A 426 -20.16 -19.16 -22.23
CA GLU A 426 -19.50 -18.52 -23.38
C GLU A 426 -19.61 -17.01 -23.34
N LYS A 427 -20.79 -16.46 -22.99
CA LYS A 427 -21.00 -15.02 -22.84
C LYS A 427 -20.02 -14.41 -21.83
N ARG A 428 -19.93 -15.00 -20.65
CA ARG A 428 -19.02 -14.51 -19.59
C ARG A 428 -17.55 -14.57 -20.04
N MET A 429 -17.14 -15.63 -20.76
CA MET A 429 -15.78 -15.80 -21.24
C MET A 429 -15.41 -14.94 -22.48
N LYS A 430 -16.39 -14.51 -23.27
CA LYS A 430 -16.16 -13.59 -24.41
C LYS A 430 -15.52 -12.27 -24.00
N LYS A 431 -15.79 -11.78 -22.80
CA LYS A 431 -15.19 -10.56 -22.22
C LYS A 431 -13.65 -10.62 -22.22
N ARG A 432 -13.05 -11.84 -22.16
CA ARG A 432 -11.61 -12.04 -22.07
C ARG A 432 -10.83 -11.40 -23.23
N ALA A 433 -11.32 -11.57 -24.44
CA ALA A 433 -10.60 -11.07 -25.63
C ALA A 433 -10.42 -9.54 -25.56
N ARG A 434 -11.53 -8.84 -25.29
CA ARG A 434 -11.52 -7.38 -25.15
C ARG A 434 -10.74 -6.93 -23.91
N LEU A 435 -10.86 -7.64 -22.77
CA LEU A 435 -10.10 -7.33 -21.56
C LEU A 435 -8.59 -7.41 -21.81
N VAL A 436 -8.11 -8.45 -22.49
CA VAL A 436 -6.69 -8.59 -22.86
C VAL A 436 -6.26 -7.47 -23.81
N GLU A 437 -7.05 -7.19 -24.86
CA GLU A 437 -6.77 -6.10 -25.79
C GLU A 437 -6.67 -4.73 -25.11
N ASP A 438 -7.54 -4.46 -24.14
CA ASP A 438 -7.48 -3.20 -23.38
C ASP A 438 -6.29 -3.18 -22.41
N VAL A 439 -5.92 -4.30 -21.79
CA VAL A 439 -4.71 -4.42 -20.96
C VAL A 439 -3.44 -4.22 -21.80
N ASP A 440 -3.39 -4.71 -23.04
CA ASP A 440 -2.26 -4.54 -23.94
C ASP A 440 -2.03 -3.06 -24.36
N LYS A 441 -3.07 -2.22 -24.27
CA LYS A 441 -2.97 -0.76 -24.47
C LYS A 441 -2.44 -0.01 -23.24
N LEU A 442 -2.40 -0.67 -22.08
CA LEU A 442 -1.94 -0.11 -20.82
C LEU A 442 -0.45 -0.42 -20.60
N GLN A 443 0.18 0.37 -19.75
CA GLN A 443 1.54 0.06 -19.29
C GLN A 443 1.50 -1.03 -18.20
N ALA A 444 1.11 -2.25 -18.60
CA ALA A 444 0.94 -3.39 -17.69
C ALA A 444 2.26 -3.92 -17.10
N VAL A 445 3.39 -3.59 -17.74
CA VAL A 445 4.76 -3.90 -17.29
C VAL A 445 5.56 -2.61 -17.29
N LYS A 446 6.13 -2.25 -16.14
CA LYS A 446 7.02 -1.09 -15.99
C LYS A 446 8.47 -1.54 -15.97
N THR A 447 9.38 -0.69 -16.47
CA THR A 447 10.83 -0.94 -16.50
C THR A 447 11.56 0.25 -15.91
N TYR A 448 12.64 -0.03 -15.16
CA TYR A 448 13.48 0.98 -14.50
C TYR A 448 14.96 0.59 -14.65
N GLY A 449 15.84 1.51 -14.27
CA GLY A 449 17.29 1.29 -14.32
C GLY A 449 17.85 1.30 -15.74
N SER A 450 18.90 0.51 -16.01
CA SER A 450 19.63 0.51 -17.28
C SER A 450 18.90 -0.31 -18.36
N PRO A 451 18.40 0.30 -19.43
CA PRO A 451 17.67 -0.41 -20.48
C PRO A 451 18.55 -1.37 -21.30
N ASP A 452 19.86 -1.15 -21.34
CA ASP A 452 20.81 -1.95 -22.13
C ASP A 452 21.43 -3.11 -21.34
N SER A 453 21.08 -3.27 -20.07
CA SER A 453 21.61 -4.35 -19.22
C SER A 453 21.08 -5.71 -19.68
N ASP A 454 21.96 -6.71 -19.76
CA ASP A 454 21.60 -8.12 -19.98
C ASP A 454 21.21 -8.87 -18.71
N THR A 455 21.18 -8.16 -17.59
CA THR A 455 20.71 -8.66 -16.28
C THR A 455 19.53 -7.83 -15.81
N ALA A 456 18.45 -8.49 -15.40
CA ALA A 456 17.25 -7.83 -14.90
C ALA A 456 16.78 -8.43 -13.58
N ILE A 457 16.28 -7.57 -12.70
CA ILE A 457 15.47 -7.95 -11.54
C ILE A 457 14.01 -8.03 -12.00
N LEU A 458 13.36 -9.17 -11.77
CA LEU A 458 11.91 -9.33 -11.91
C LEU A 458 11.27 -9.24 -10.52
N THR A 459 10.38 -8.28 -10.33
CA THR A 459 9.74 -8.03 -9.03
C THR A 459 8.30 -7.52 -9.20
N TRP A 460 7.56 -7.39 -8.10
CA TRP A 460 6.20 -6.85 -8.05
C TRP A 460 5.88 -6.22 -6.70
N GLY A 461 4.81 -5.42 -6.64
CA GLY A 461 4.34 -4.81 -5.39
C GLY A 461 5.42 -3.97 -4.70
N SER A 462 5.34 -3.85 -3.38
CA SER A 462 6.18 -2.97 -2.57
C SER A 462 7.70 -3.25 -2.65
N THR A 463 8.09 -4.44 -3.12
CA THR A 463 9.52 -4.80 -3.29
C THR A 463 10.21 -3.95 -4.37
N LYS A 464 9.42 -3.35 -5.27
CA LYS A 464 9.90 -2.45 -6.34
C LYS A 464 10.87 -1.39 -5.83
N GLY A 465 10.53 -0.69 -4.73
CA GLY A 465 11.34 0.45 -4.26
C GLY A 465 12.80 0.09 -4.02
N ALA A 466 13.06 -0.96 -3.24
CA ALA A 466 14.41 -1.44 -2.99
C ALA A 466 15.10 -1.96 -4.27
N CYS A 467 14.33 -2.62 -5.17
CA CYS A 467 14.87 -3.14 -6.43
C CYS A 467 15.32 -2.03 -7.37
N VAL A 468 14.57 -0.93 -7.47
CA VAL A 468 14.92 0.20 -8.35
C VAL A 468 16.22 0.86 -7.88
N GLU A 469 16.33 1.19 -6.59
CA GLU A 469 17.55 1.80 -6.04
C GLU A 469 18.78 0.88 -6.18
N VAL A 470 18.61 -0.43 -5.99
CA VAL A 470 19.71 -1.40 -6.20
C VAL A 470 20.09 -1.49 -7.66
N ALA A 471 19.12 -1.51 -8.56
CA ALA A 471 19.37 -1.59 -9.99
C ALA A 471 20.11 -0.35 -10.52
N GLU A 472 19.73 0.84 -10.07
CA GLU A 472 20.45 2.08 -10.40
C GLU A 472 21.90 2.03 -9.91
N ALA A 473 22.13 1.56 -8.68
CA ALA A 473 23.46 1.45 -8.09
C ALA A 473 24.35 0.38 -8.78
N LEU A 474 23.77 -0.63 -9.42
CA LEU A 474 24.48 -1.72 -10.07
C LEU A 474 24.49 -1.62 -11.62
N GLY A 475 23.77 -0.65 -12.19
CA GLY A 475 23.63 -0.51 -13.64
C GLY A 475 22.86 -1.66 -14.30
N ILE A 476 21.86 -2.23 -13.62
CA ILE A 476 21.01 -3.31 -14.12
C ILE A 476 19.57 -2.84 -14.35
N ARG A 477 18.73 -3.69 -14.97
CA ARG A 477 17.34 -3.40 -15.28
C ARG A 477 16.41 -3.91 -14.15
N VAL A 478 15.29 -3.23 -13.91
CA VAL A 478 14.14 -3.77 -13.16
C VAL A 478 12.95 -3.91 -14.09
N ILE A 479 12.23 -5.00 -13.95
CA ILE A 479 11.01 -5.30 -14.70
C ILE A 479 9.92 -5.62 -13.67
N GLN A 480 8.82 -4.84 -13.71
CA GLN A 480 7.71 -4.93 -12.78
C GLN A 480 6.40 -5.10 -13.54
N PRO A 481 5.79 -6.28 -13.58
CA PRO A 481 4.39 -6.39 -13.95
C PRO A 481 3.52 -5.77 -12.85
N VAL A 482 2.71 -4.79 -13.21
CA VAL A 482 1.76 -4.11 -12.30
C VAL A 482 0.34 -4.64 -12.46
N ILE A 483 0.02 -5.27 -13.61
CA ILE A 483 -1.19 -6.06 -13.83
C ILE A 483 -0.77 -7.53 -13.80
N LEU A 484 -1.47 -8.33 -12.98
CA LEU A 484 -1.14 -9.75 -12.76
C LEU A 484 -2.21 -10.70 -13.31
N GLU A 485 -3.41 -10.19 -13.60
CA GLU A 485 -4.45 -10.92 -14.35
C GLU A 485 -5.34 -9.90 -15.10
N PRO A 486 -5.53 -10.03 -16.41
CA PRO A 486 -4.82 -10.96 -17.31
C PRO A 486 -3.30 -10.74 -17.28
N PHE A 487 -2.53 -11.82 -17.21
CA PHE A 487 -1.08 -11.69 -17.12
C PHE A 487 -0.48 -11.16 -18.43
N PRO A 488 0.27 -10.06 -18.44
CA PRO A 488 0.74 -9.37 -19.63
C PRO A 488 1.98 -10.06 -20.23
N THR A 489 1.79 -11.29 -20.74
CA THR A 489 2.88 -12.17 -21.18
C THR A 489 3.74 -11.54 -22.28
N ASP A 490 3.10 -10.91 -23.29
CA ASP A 490 3.82 -10.36 -24.44
C ASP A 490 4.58 -9.08 -24.06
N ALA A 491 3.96 -8.22 -23.25
CA ALA A 491 4.63 -7.04 -22.70
C ALA A 491 5.82 -7.41 -21.80
N LEU A 492 5.69 -8.48 -21.00
CA LEU A 492 6.78 -8.98 -20.17
C LEU A 492 7.92 -9.55 -21.01
N LYS A 493 7.61 -10.33 -22.07
CA LYS A 493 8.63 -10.83 -23.00
C LYS A 493 9.34 -9.70 -23.72
N ALA A 494 8.61 -8.68 -24.16
CA ALA A 494 9.20 -7.49 -24.80
C ALA A 494 10.13 -6.73 -23.83
N ALA A 495 9.73 -6.57 -22.55
CA ALA A 495 10.57 -5.95 -21.53
C ALA A 495 11.85 -6.76 -21.21
N LEU A 496 11.82 -8.07 -21.47
CA LEU A 496 12.94 -8.99 -21.27
C LEU A 496 13.83 -9.11 -22.53
N GLU A 497 13.54 -8.41 -23.61
CA GLU A 497 14.37 -8.48 -24.80
C GLU A 497 15.82 -8.06 -24.49
N GLY A 498 16.79 -8.88 -24.93
CA GLY A 498 18.22 -8.70 -24.66
C GLY A 498 18.67 -9.15 -23.25
N VAL A 499 17.76 -9.49 -22.34
CA VAL A 499 18.10 -9.98 -21.00
C VAL A 499 18.50 -11.44 -21.06
N LYS A 500 19.68 -11.76 -20.49
CA LYS A 500 20.23 -13.13 -20.40
C LYS A 500 20.08 -13.73 -19.02
N ARG A 501 20.00 -12.87 -17.99
CA ARG A 501 19.88 -13.29 -16.59
C ARG A 501 18.70 -12.56 -15.91
N ILE A 502 17.77 -13.33 -15.37
CA ILE A 502 16.61 -12.82 -14.64
C ILE A 502 16.76 -13.21 -13.17
N ILE A 503 16.77 -12.23 -12.27
CA ILE A 503 16.82 -12.40 -10.82
C ILE A 503 15.44 -12.07 -10.26
N GLY A 504 14.70 -13.07 -9.79
CA GLY A 504 13.40 -12.87 -9.12
C GLY A 504 13.61 -12.37 -7.69
N VAL A 505 13.00 -11.23 -7.33
CA VAL A 505 13.09 -10.66 -5.98
C VAL A 505 11.69 -10.52 -5.40
N GLU A 506 11.38 -11.26 -4.32
CA GLU A 506 10.04 -11.31 -3.72
C GLU A 506 10.09 -11.44 -2.18
N VAL A 507 9.09 -10.90 -1.51
CA VAL A 507 8.92 -11.05 -0.05
C VAL A 507 7.95 -12.21 0.24
N ASN A 508 8.32 -13.41 -0.17
CA ASN A 508 7.63 -14.67 0.12
C ASN A 508 8.61 -15.85 0.03
N VAL A 509 8.17 -17.05 0.40
CA VAL A 509 9.03 -18.25 0.49
C VAL A 509 9.06 -19.07 -0.80
N THR A 510 8.09 -18.91 -1.70
CA THR A 510 7.90 -19.78 -2.87
C THR A 510 8.30 -19.15 -4.21
N GLY A 511 8.43 -17.81 -4.26
CA GLY A 511 8.65 -17.09 -5.53
C GLY A 511 7.38 -17.14 -6.40
N CYS A 512 6.30 -16.52 -5.90
CA CYS A 512 4.98 -16.58 -6.52
C CYS A 512 4.99 -16.00 -7.95
N LEU A 513 5.60 -14.83 -8.16
CA LEU A 513 5.73 -14.22 -9.49
C LEU A 513 6.64 -15.04 -10.39
N ALA A 514 7.76 -15.54 -9.86
CA ALA A 514 8.66 -16.39 -10.62
C ALA A 514 7.94 -17.67 -11.09
N GLY A 515 7.08 -18.25 -10.25
CA GLY A 515 6.23 -19.39 -10.61
C GLY A 515 5.21 -19.04 -11.71
N LEU A 516 4.55 -17.87 -11.59
CA LEU A 516 3.58 -17.39 -12.58
C LEU A 516 4.25 -17.13 -13.95
N ALA A 517 5.43 -16.53 -13.95
CA ALA A 517 6.24 -16.29 -15.15
C ALA A 517 6.66 -17.62 -15.82
N ALA A 518 7.07 -18.62 -15.03
CA ALA A 518 7.43 -19.94 -15.53
C ALA A 518 6.27 -20.64 -16.24
N CYS A 519 5.03 -20.51 -15.74
CA CYS A 519 3.82 -21.01 -16.40
C CYS A 519 3.57 -20.34 -17.77
N ARG A 520 4.23 -19.22 -18.07
CA ARG A 520 4.17 -18.48 -19.35
C ARG A 520 5.42 -18.64 -20.20
N GLY A 521 6.30 -19.61 -19.85
CA GLY A 521 7.53 -19.89 -20.58
C GLY A 521 8.65 -18.89 -20.33
N ILE A 522 8.62 -18.16 -19.21
CA ILE A 522 9.67 -17.23 -18.79
C ILE A 522 10.38 -17.84 -17.59
N GLU A 523 11.61 -18.30 -17.78
CA GLU A 523 12.42 -18.90 -16.73
C GLU A 523 13.17 -17.82 -15.95
N VAL A 524 13.06 -17.88 -14.61
CA VAL A 524 13.79 -17.02 -13.67
C VAL A 524 15.02 -17.77 -13.21
N ASN A 525 16.21 -17.25 -13.55
CA ASN A 525 17.48 -17.93 -13.33
C ASN A 525 17.83 -18.04 -11.84
N GLU A 526 17.63 -16.95 -11.09
CA GLU A 526 17.98 -16.84 -9.67
C GLU A 526 16.79 -16.30 -8.88
N ARG A 527 16.68 -16.67 -7.61
CA ARG A 527 15.62 -16.17 -6.73
C ARG A 527 16.20 -15.65 -5.42
N ILE A 528 15.92 -14.38 -5.12
CA ILE A 528 16.24 -13.75 -3.84
C ILE A 528 14.92 -13.59 -3.08
N LEU A 529 14.66 -14.49 -2.15
CA LEU A 529 13.42 -14.56 -1.39
C LEU A 529 13.65 -14.12 0.06
N LYS A 530 12.71 -13.33 0.61
CA LYS A 530 12.70 -12.91 2.01
C LYS A 530 11.35 -13.25 2.64
N TYR A 531 11.37 -13.90 3.79
CA TYR A 531 10.16 -14.43 4.43
C TYR A 531 10.22 -14.39 5.96
N ASP A 532 10.92 -13.36 6.49
CA ASP A 532 11.04 -13.07 7.92
C ASP A 532 10.03 -12.02 8.43
N GLY A 533 9.06 -11.65 7.58
CA GLY A 533 8.07 -10.63 7.89
C GLY A 533 8.55 -9.20 7.69
N ARG A 534 9.73 -8.98 7.12
CA ARG A 534 10.31 -7.67 6.85
C ARG A 534 10.47 -7.43 5.35
N HIS A 535 10.39 -6.17 4.93
CA HIS A 535 10.76 -5.77 3.57
C HIS A 535 12.30 -5.81 3.40
N PHE A 536 12.76 -5.80 2.16
CA PHE A 536 14.18 -5.61 1.87
C PHE A 536 14.61 -4.18 2.16
N THR A 537 15.75 -4.00 2.83
CA THR A 537 16.48 -2.73 2.79
C THR A 537 17.37 -2.69 1.56
N VAL A 538 17.72 -1.48 1.11
CA VAL A 538 18.53 -1.28 -0.12
C VAL A 538 19.88 -1.98 -0.03
N ASP A 539 20.57 -1.81 1.08
CA ASP A 539 21.91 -2.38 1.33
C ASP A 539 21.89 -3.90 1.47
N GLU A 540 20.87 -4.46 2.17
CA GLU A 540 20.67 -5.91 2.26
C GLU A 540 20.44 -6.52 0.87
N LEU A 541 19.52 -5.93 0.09
CA LEU A 541 19.20 -6.43 -1.24
C LEU A 541 20.39 -6.30 -2.19
N LYS A 542 21.08 -5.17 -2.18
CA LYS A 542 22.28 -4.93 -3.00
C LYS A 542 23.31 -6.04 -2.79
N LYS A 543 23.63 -6.34 -1.52
CA LYS A 543 24.58 -7.41 -1.18
C LYS A 543 24.15 -8.78 -1.71
N LYS A 544 22.84 -9.09 -1.64
CA LYS A 544 22.29 -10.36 -2.16
C LYS A 544 22.37 -10.41 -3.69
N VAL A 545 22.03 -9.33 -4.39
CA VAL A 545 22.09 -9.24 -5.85
C VAL A 545 23.53 -9.36 -6.34
N GLU A 546 24.48 -8.63 -5.73
CA GLU A 546 25.92 -8.77 -6.04
C GLU A 546 26.43 -10.20 -5.82
N GLY A 547 25.91 -10.90 -4.80
CA GLY A 547 26.24 -12.28 -4.49
C GLY A 547 25.85 -13.26 -5.59
N VAL A 548 24.66 -13.09 -6.20
CA VAL A 548 24.20 -13.98 -7.28
C VAL A 548 24.73 -13.57 -8.66
N MET A 549 25.18 -12.31 -8.83
CA MET A 549 25.79 -11.85 -10.08
C MET A 549 27.24 -12.35 -10.28
N ARG A 550 27.93 -12.73 -9.20
CA ARG A 550 29.27 -13.32 -9.26
C ARG A 550 29.23 -14.75 -9.73
#